data_8edf26b1c81275872ba1ae8c5f466925
#
_entry.id   8edf26b1c81275872ba1ae8c5f466925
#
_cell.length_a   1.000
_cell.length_b   1.000
_cell.length_c   1.000
_cell.angle_alpha   90.00
_cell.angle_beta   90.00
_cell.angle_gamma   90.00
#
_symmetry.space_group_name_H-M   'P 1'
#
loop_
_entity.id
_entity.type
_entity.pdbx_description
1 polymer ?
#
loop_
_entity_poly.entity_id
_entity_poly.type
_entity_poly.pdbx_seq_one_letter_code
_entity_poly.pdbx_strand_id
1 'polypeptide(L)'
;MEDFRKLSKGVLEIQVLKEQTEVLNTHKKIALEELGTIVYTNISQGLSEEKKVKEMCDLIKAIDNQIKEKEGEILKISDQVKESILRLKLISPCDCGTELYEGIKFCYECGKKVEKNVKGEGEKEEKKGATEKACIQCGKQLPKDLSFCDDCGIYTEVS
;
A
#
# COMPACT_ATOMS: atom_id res chain seq x y z
N MET A 1 14.19 7.76 2.29
CA MET A 1 13.17 7.59 3.36
C MET A 1 11.94 8.47 3.16
N GLU A 2 12.11 9.67 2.63
CA GLU A 2 11.00 10.61 2.37
C GLU A 2 10.06 10.14 1.25
N ASP A 3 10.60 9.58 0.17
CA ASP A 3 9.82 9.07 -0.96
C ASP A 3 8.95 7.87 -0.58
N PHE A 4 9.43 7.00 0.32
CA PHE A 4 8.65 5.87 0.84
C PHE A 4 7.47 6.31 1.70
N ARG A 5 7.62 7.40 2.47
CA ARG A 5 6.52 7.98 3.24
C ARG A 5 5.46 8.61 2.34
N LYS A 6 5.89 9.29 1.28
CA LYS A 6 4.98 9.88 0.28
C LYS A 6 4.20 8.80 -0.45
N LEU A 7 4.88 7.70 -0.83
CA LEU A 7 4.26 6.56 -1.49
C LEU A 7 3.19 5.90 -0.60
N SER A 8 3.54 5.55 0.63
CA SER A 8 2.59 4.90 1.56
C SER A 8 1.40 5.81 1.88
N LYS A 9 1.63 7.12 2.02
CA LYS A 9 0.55 8.09 2.22
C LYS A 9 -0.37 8.15 1.01
N GLY A 10 0.18 8.23 -0.20
CA GLY A 10 -0.61 8.28 -1.43
C GLY A 10 -1.45 7.03 -1.64
N VAL A 11 -0.92 5.84 -1.34
CA VAL A 11 -1.69 4.58 -1.43
C VAL A 11 -2.86 4.56 -0.45
N LEU A 12 -2.65 4.97 0.81
CA LEU A 12 -3.72 5.06 1.80
C LEU A 12 -4.80 6.08 1.41
N GLU A 13 -4.38 7.22 0.86
CA GLU A 13 -5.29 8.27 0.40
C GLU A 13 -6.18 7.79 -0.77
N ILE A 14 -5.61 7.05 -1.72
CA ILE A 14 -6.35 6.39 -2.79
C ILE A 14 -7.38 5.42 -2.21
N GLN A 15 -7.03 4.64 -1.21
CA GLN A 15 -7.94 3.67 -0.60
C GLN A 15 -9.14 4.38 0.05
N VAL A 16 -8.89 5.43 0.83
CA VAL A 16 -9.94 6.24 1.46
C VAL A 16 -10.87 6.86 0.40
N LEU A 17 -10.31 7.42 -0.67
CA LEU A 17 -11.10 8.00 -1.76
C LEU A 17 -11.96 6.95 -2.49
N LYS A 18 -11.44 5.74 -2.69
CA LYS A 18 -12.22 4.62 -3.27
C LYS A 18 -13.40 4.24 -2.37
N GLU A 19 -13.19 4.10 -1.07
CA GLU A 19 -14.26 3.80 -0.12
C GLU A 19 -15.34 4.90 -0.13
N GLN A 20 -14.95 6.18 -0.17
CA GLN A 20 -15.88 7.30 -0.31
C GLN A 20 -16.66 7.23 -1.62
N THR A 21 -16.02 6.85 -2.73
CA THR A 21 -16.68 6.69 -4.03
C THR A 21 -17.70 5.55 -4.01
N GLU A 22 -17.41 4.44 -3.33
CA GLU A 22 -18.36 3.32 -3.16
C GLU A 22 -19.59 3.74 -2.35
N VAL A 23 -19.40 4.52 -1.29
CA VAL A 23 -20.54 5.09 -0.52
C VAL A 23 -21.41 6.00 -1.39
N LEU A 24 -20.80 6.87 -2.18
CA LEU A 24 -21.53 7.74 -3.11
C LEU A 24 -22.29 6.94 -4.18
N ASN A 25 -21.70 5.88 -4.73
CA ASN A 25 -22.38 4.99 -5.68
C ASN A 25 -23.56 4.26 -5.04
N THR A 26 -23.46 3.89 -3.77
CA THR A 26 -24.58 3.31 -3.02
C THR A 26 -25.71 4.32 -2.84
N HIS A 27 -25.40 5.56 -2.47
CA HIS A 27 -26.39 6.65 -2.37
C HIS A 27 -27.04 6.94 -3.71
N LYS A 28 -26.28 6.97 -4.81
CA LYS A 28 -26.80 7.13 -6.15
C LYS A 28 -27.79 6.02 -6.51
N LYS A 29 -27.47 4.76 -6.18
CA LYS A 29 -28.34 3.62 -6.42
C LYS A 29 -29.67 3.78 -5.69
N ILE A 30 -29.66 4.14 -4.41
CA ILE A 30 -30.85 4.39 -3.60
C ILE A 30 -31.69 5.51 -4.23
N ALA A 31 -31.07 6.63 -4.59
CA ALA A 31 -31.76 7.76 -5.22
C ALA A 31 -32.40 7.40 -6.57
N LEU A 32 -31.76 6.54 -7.36
CA LEU A 32 -32.34 6.02 -8.61
C LEU A 32 -33.54 5.09 -8.37
N GLU A 33 -33.48 4.25 -7.34
CA GLU A 33 -34.60 3.38 -6.94
C GLU A 33 -35.78 4.21 -6.45
N GLU A 34 -35.55 5.26 -5.66
CA GLU A 34 -36.60 6.22 -5.22
C GLU A 34 -37.22 6.97 -6.41
N LEU A 35 -36.37 7.48 -7.32
CA LEU A 35 -36.84 8.13 -8.54
C LEU A 35 -37.72 7.19 -9.36
N GLY A 36 -37.30 5.93 -9.55
CA GLY A 36 -38.06 4.91 -10.23
C GLY A 36 -39.43 4.68 -9.58
N THR A 37 -39.49 4.63 -8.26
CA THR A 37 -40.74 4.46 -7.49
C THR A 37 -41.68 5.67 -7.68
N ILE A 38 -41.13 6.89 -7.60
CA ILE A 38 -41.91 8.11 -7.82
C ILE A 38 -42.53 8.15 -9.24
N VAL A 39 -41.67 7.87 -10.24
CA VAL A 39 -42.13 7.85 -11.65
C VAL A 39 -43.22 6.79 -11.89
N TYR A 40 -42.97 5.55 -11.38
CA TYR A 40 -43.96 4.47 -11.49
C TYR A 40 -45.30 4.81 -10.84
N THR A 41 -45.27 5.37 -9.62
CA THR A 41 -46.47 5.77 -8.89
C THR A 41 -47.22 6.89 -9.60
N ASN A 42 -46.50 7.90 -10.11
CA ASN A 42 -47.09 9.00 -10.87
C ASN A 42 -47.83 8.49 -12.11
N ILE A 43 -47.21 7.60 -12.88
CA ILE A 43 -47.82 7.04 -14.10
C ILE A 43 -49.02 6.15 -13.74
N SER A 44 -48.90 5.28 -12.75
CA SER A 44 -49.94 4.31 -12.37
C SER A 44 -51.18 4.97 -11.76
N GLN A 45 -51.01 6.10 -11.07
CA GLN A 45 -52.08 6.83 -10.39
C GLN A 45 -52.55 8.07 -11.15
N GLY A 46 -51.96 8.36 -12.32
CA GLY A 46 -52.30 9.56 -13.10
C GLY A 46 -51.92 10.88 -12.40
N LEU A 47 -50.91 10.80 -11.50
CA LEU A 47 -50.40 11.97 -10.78
C LEU A 47 -49.25 12.60 -11.59
N SER A 48 -49.06 13.92 -11.44
CA SER A 48 -47.92 14.63 -12.04
C SER A 48 -47.16 15.36 -10.93
N GLU A 49 -46.17 14.67 -10.38
CA GLU A 49 -45.25 15.24 -9.38
C GLU A 49 -43.90 15.65 -10.02
N GLU A 50 -43.98 16.45 -11.09
CA GLU A 50 -42.80 16.89 -11.85
C GLU A 50 -41.74 17.54 -10.97
N LYS A 51 -42.14 18.26 -9.93
CA LYS A 51 -41.23 18.92 -9.00
C LYS A 51 -40.39 17.91 -8.24
N LYS A 52 -40.98 16.85 -7.70
CA LYS A 52 -40.23 15.79 -6.98
C LYS A 52 -39.29 15.04 -7.89
N VAL A 53 -39.73 14.73 -9.11
CA VAL A 53 -38.89 14.09 -10.13
C VAL A 53 -37.63 14.94 -10.43
N LYS A 54 -37.87 16.26 -10.62
CA LYS A 54 -36.77 17.20 -10.88
C LYS A 54 -35.80 17.32 -9.71
N GLU A 55 -36.31 17.45 -8.48
CA GLU A 55 -35.47 17.50 -7.26
C GLU A 55 -34.60 16.25 -7.13
N MET A 56 -35.13 15.05 -7.40
CA MET A 56 -34.42 13.81 -7.35
C MET A 56 -33.34 13.69 -8.47
N CYS A 57 -33.67 14.17 -9.67
CA CYS A 57 -32.71 14.25 -10.77
C CYS A 57 -31.54 15.19 -10.45
N ASP A 58 -31.82 16.32 -9.82
CA ASP A 58 -30.79 17.28 -9.44
C ASP A 58 -29.88 16.72 -8.30
N LEU A 59 -30.47 15.96 -7.36
CA LEU A 59 -29.71 15.23 -6.34
C LEU A 59 -28.77 14.19 -6.99
N ILE A 60 -29.26 13.38 -7.92
CA ILE A 60 -28.44 12.38 -8.62
C ILE A 60 -27.31 13.05 -9.38
N LYS A 61 -27.55 14.16 -10.07
CA LYS A 61 -26.49 14.92 -10.74
C LYS A 61 -25.44 15.45 -9.77
N ALA A 62 -25.84 15.92 -8.59
CA ALA A 62 -24.91 16.37 -7.56
C ALA A 62 -24.00 15.22 -7.08
N ILE A 63 -24.58 14.04 -6.86
CA ILE A 63 -23.80 12.83 -6.50
C ILE A 63 -22.85 12.44 -7.64
N ASP A 64 -23.28 12.47 -8.89
CA ASP A 64 -22.44 12.18 -10.06
C ASP A 64 -21.24 13.13 -10.17
N ASN A 65 -21.44 14.40 -9.87
CA ASN A 65 -20.36 15.38 -9.86
C ASN A 65 -19.33 15.09 -8.75
N GLN A 66 -19.81 14.72 -7.55
CA GLN A 66 -18.92 14.31 -6.45
C GLN A 66 -18.12 13.06 -6.78
N ILE A 67 -18.74 12.06 -7.41
CA ILE A 67 -18.05 10.85 -7.87
C ILE A 67 -16.94 11.22 -8.86
N LYS A 68 -17.24 12.01 -9.88
CA LYS A 68 -16.25 12.46 -10.88
C LYS A 68 -15.07 13.23 -10.25
N GLU A 69 -15.35 14.07 -9.26
CA GLU A 69 -14.33 14.81 -8.53
C GLU A 69 -13.40 13.84 -7.79
N LYS A 70 -13.96 12.88 -7.05
CA LYS A 70 -13.18 11.86 -6.33
C LYS A 70 -12.36 10.97 -7.28
N GLU A 71 -12.94 10.54 -8.39
CA GLU A 71 -12.22 9.78 -9.42
C GLU A 71 -11.06 10.59 -10.02
N GLY A 72 -11.27 11.89 -10.24
CA GLY A 72 -10.22 12.80 -10.70
C GLY A 72 -9.08 12.97 -9.67
N GLU A 73 -9.38 13.02 -8.38
CA GLU A 73 -8.40 13.02 -7.30
C GLU A 73 -7.61 11.71 -7.26
N ILE A 74 -8.29 10.57 -7.37
CA ILE A 74 -7.66 9.24 -7.42
C ILE A 74 -6.66 9.15 -8.57
N LEU A 75 -7.03 9.62 -9.76
CA LEU A 75 -6.15 9.63 -10.92
C LEU A 75 -4.88 10.45 -10.67
N LYS A 76 -5.03 11.68 -10.16
CA LYS A 76 -3.89 12.56 -9.85
C LYS A 76 -2.93 11.92 -8.84
N ILE A 77 -3.45 11.36 -7.74
CA ILE A 77 -2.63 10.71 -6.73
C ILE A 77 -1.98 9.43 -7.28
N SER A 78 -2.72 8.65 -8.08
CA SER A 78 -2.20 7.45 -8.75
C SER A 78 -1.02 7.76 -9.65
N ASP A 79 -1.07 8.86 -10.40
CA ASP A 79 0.04 9.26 -11.28
C ASP A 79 1.25 9.74 -10.46
N GLN A 80 1.04 10.46 -9.36
CA GLN A 80 2.11 10.83 -8.42
C GLN A 80 2.75 9.60 -7.77
N VAL A 81 1.95 8.60 -7.40
CA VAL A 81 2.43 7.32 -6.84
C VAL A 81 3.27 6.58 -7.88
N LYS A 82 2.78 6.46 -9.13
CA LYS A 82 3.54 5.84 -10.23
C LYS A 82 4.88 6.55 -10.47
N GLU A 83 4.88 7.88 -10.52
CA GLU A 83 6.10 8.66 -10.70
C GLU A 83 7.08 8.44 -9.53
N SER A 84 6.58 8.35 -8.31
CA SER A 84 7.39 8.05 -7.13
C SER A 84 8.00 6.64 -7.20
N ILE A 85 7.23 5.66 -7.68
CA ILE A 85 7.72 4.29 -7.90
C ILE A 85 8.82 4.27 -8.96
N LEU A 86 8.65 4.98 -10.08
CA LEU A 86 9.64 5.06 -11.15
C LEU A 86 10.97 5.70 -10.69
N ARG A 87 10.91 6.58 -9.69
CA ARG A 87 12.12 7.17 -9.06
C ARG A 87 12.81 6.23 -8.10
N LEU A 88 12.11 5.20 -7.61
CA LEU A 88 12.72 4.19 -6.75
C LEU A 88 13.61 3.29 -7.61
N LYS A 89 14.90 3.25 -7.26
CA LYS A 89 15.85 2.42 -7.97
C LYS A 89 15.57 0.95 -7.64
N LEU A 90 15.21 0.18 -8.66
CA LEU A 90 15.08 -1.27 -8.55
C LEU A 90 16.46 -1.87 -8.26
N ILE A 91 16.59 -2.64 -7.17
CA ILE A 91 17.87 -3.26 -6.81
C ILE A 91 17.98 -4.63 -7.47
N SER A 92 17.05 -5.51 -7.18
CA SER A 92 16.97 -6.88 -7.71
C SER A 92 15.66 -7.53 -7.28
N PRO A 93 15.13 -8.51 -8.02
CA PRO A 93 14.01 -9.29 -7.52
C PRO A 93 14.44 -10.15 -6.32
N CYS A 94 13.53 -10.31 -5.36
CA CYS A 94 13.67 -11.28 -4.29
C CYS A 94 13.60 -12.71 -4.86
N ASP A 95 14.16 -13.69 -4.14
CA ASP A 95 14.04 -15.11 -4.52
C ASP A 95 12.57 -15.58 -4.66
N CYS A 96 11.63 -14.87 -4.03
CA CYS A 96 10.20 -15.12 -4.18
C CYS A 96 9.57 -14.44 -5.42
N GLY A 97 10.37 -13.74 -6.24
CA GLY A 97 9.92 -13.05 -7.45
C GLY A 97 9.46 -11.60 -7.23
N THR A 98 9.39 -11.12 -5.99
CA THR A 98 8.96 -9.74 -5.67
C THR A 98 10.04 -8.73 -6.04
N GLU A 99 9.68 -7.67 -6.74
CA GLU A 99 10.58 -6.56 -7.04
C GLU A 99 10.96 -5.80 -5.78
N LEU A 100 12.27 -5.61 -5.57
CA LEU A 100 12.80 -4.89 -4.42
C LEU A 100 13.43 -3.57 -4.85
N TYR A 101 13.14 -2.52 -4.07
CA TYR A 101 13.60 -1.17 -4.34
C TYR A 101 14.64 -0.70 -3.32
N GLU A 102 15.46 0.29 -3.69
CA GLU A 102 16.50 0.83 -2.84
C GLU A 102 15.92 1.36 -1.50
N GLY A 103 16.51 0.93 -0.39
CA GLY A 103 16.07 1.31 0.97
C GLY A 103 15.19 0.29 1.67
N ILE A 104 14.71 -0.74 0.98
CA ILE A 104 13.97 -1.84 1.59
C ILE A 104 14.94 -2.76 2.34
N LYS A 105 14.66 -3.03 3.62
CA LYS A 105 15.47 -3.93 4.46
C LYS A 105 14.96 -5.37 4.44
N PHE A 106 13.68 -5.57 4.21
CA PHE A 106 13.01 -6.87 4.18
C PHE A 106 12.02 -6.91 3.02
N CYS A 107 11.92 -8.06 2.35
CA CYS A 107 10.91 -8.28 1.33
C CYS A 107 9.51 -8.22 1.98
N TYR A 108 8.62 -7.42 1.43
CA TYR A 108 7.27 -7.23 1.99
C TYR A 108 6.34 -8.44 1.76
N GLU A 109 6.68 -9.33 0.83
CA GLU A 109 5.90 -10.55 0.58
C GLU A 109 6.36 -11.73 1.44
N CYS A 110 7.67 -12.02 1.47
CA CYS A 110 8.20 -13.22 2.13
C CYS A 110 8.96 -12.94 3.42
N GLY A 111 9.15 -11.68 3.82
CA GLY A 111 9.86 -11.29 5.03
C GLY A 111 11.39 -11.49 4.99
N LYS A 112 11.95 -12.03 3.92
CA LYS A 112 13.40 -12.22 3.80
C LYS A 112 14.14 -10.90 3.86
N LYS A 113 15.28 -10.89 4.56
CA LYS A 113 16.17 -9.73 4.63
C LYS A 113 16.80 -9.47 3.26
N VAL A 114 16.74 -8.22 2.83
CA VAL A 114 17.38 -7.77 1.57
C VAL A 114 18.85 -7.52 1.85
N GLU A 115 19.71 -8.39 1.33
CA GLU A 115 21.16 -8.16 1.37
C GLU A 115 21.51 -7.14 0.29
N LYS A 116 22.19 -6.06 0.67
CA LYS A 116 22.64 -5.04 -0.27
C LYS A 116 23.76 -5.64 -1.15
N ASN A 117 23.40 -6.18 -2.30
CA ASN A 117 24.36 -6.43 -3.36
C ASN A 117 24.73 -5.09 -4.01
N VAL A 118 25.56 -4.31 -3.35
CA VAL A 118 26.23 -3.16 -3.94
C VAL A 118 27.36 -3.71 -4.81
N LYS A 119 27.06 -4.04 -6.08
CA LYS A 119 28.10 -4.10 -7.11
C LYS A 119 28.38 -2.66 -7.54
N GLY A 120 29.32 -2.06 -6.90
CA GLY A 120 29.84 -0.73 -7.20
C GLY A 120 31.14 -0.55 -6.46
N GLU A 121 32.24 -0.83 -7.18
CA GLU A 121 33.63 -0.34 -6.99
C GLU A 121 34.14 -0.04 -5.58
N GLY A 122 35.07 -0.90 -5.16
CA GLY A 122 36.32 -0.57 -4.46
C GLY A 122 36.24 0.22 -3.16
N GLU A 123 36.00 -0.48 -2.04
CA GLU A 123 36.73 -0.13 -0.83
C GLU A 123 37.08 -1.43 -0.08
N LYS A 124 38.38 -1.67 0.05
CA LYS A 124 38.95 -2.73 0.86
C LYS A 124 38.66 -2.41 2.31
N GLU A 125 37.67 -3.04 2.93
CA GLU A 125 37.62 -3.09 4.39
C GLU A 125 38.54 -4.20 4.88
N GLU A 126 39.53 -3.76 5.61
CA GLU A 126 40.48 -4.59 6.34
C GLU A 126 39.72 -5.50 7.32
N LYS A 127 39.93 -6.81 7.19
CA LYS A 127 39.52 -7.80 8.18
C LYS A 127 40.26 -7.52 9.47
N LYS A 128 39.64 -6.82 10.42
CA LYS A 128 40.04 -6.91 11.84
C LYS A 128 39.56 -8.26 12.36
N GLY A 129 40.52 -9.06 12.81
CA GLY A 129 40.33 -10.40 13.34
C GLY A 129 39.34 -10.43 14.51
N ALA A 130 38.13 -10.87 14.25
CA ALA A 130 37.16 -11.21 15.28
C ALA A 130 37.52 -12.64 15.75
N THR A 131 37.93 -12.78 17.01
CA THR A 131 38.03 -14.07 17.68
C THR A 131 36.63 -14.67 17.78
N GLU A 132 36.41 -15.76 17.08
CA GLU A 132 35.15 -16.48 16.99
C GLU A 132 35.00 -17.46 18.16
N LYS A 133 33.79 -17.67 18.68
CA LYS A 133 33.43 -18.74 19.63
C LYS A 133 32.44 -19.69 18.96
N ALA A 134 32.55 -20.99 19.24
CA ALA A 134 31.58 -21.97 18.71
C ALA A 134 30.39 -22.10 19.64
N CYS A 135 29.20 -22.16 19.06
CA CYS A 135 27.98 -22.46 19.80
C CYS A 135 28.07 -23.89 20.38
N ILE A 136 27.86 -24.03 21.68
CA ILE A 136 27.95 -25.32 22.39
C ILE A 136 26.87 -26.32 21.97
N GLN A 137 25.74 -25.85 21.38
CA GLN A 137 24.63 -26.71 20.98
C GLN A 137 24.69 -27.13 19.51
N CYS A 138 25.00 -26.21 18.59
CA CYS A 138 24.92 -26.48 17.14
C CYS A 138 26.30 -26.38 16.44
N GLY A 139 27.39 -25.99 17.14
CA GLY A 139 28.71 -25.86 16.57
C GLY A 139 28.97 -24.67 15.67
N LYS A 140 27.98 -23.79 15.46
CA LYS A 140 28.13 -22.59 14.61
C LYS A 140 29.11 -21.62 15.22
N GLN A 141 29.97 -21.04 14.39
CA GLN A 141 30.90 -19.99 14.82
C GLN A 141 30.14 -18.67 14.99
N LEU A 142 30.33 -18.07 16.16
CA LEU A 142 29.64 -16.84 16.57
C LEU A 142 30.68 -15.79 16.95
N PRO A 143 30.41 -14.49 16.74
CA PRO A 143 31.21 -13.41 17.31
C PRO A 143 31.20 -13.47 18.82
N LYS A 144 32.31 -13.11 19.48
CA LYS A 144 32.43 -13.19 20.95
C LYS A 144 31.42 -12.35 21.73
N ASP A 145 30.97 -11.28 21.13
CA ASP A 145 30.02 -10.29 21.68
C ASP A 145 28.56 -10.72 21.54
N LEU A 146 28.26 -11.81 20.87
CA LEU A 146 26.90 -12.32 20.74
C LEU A 146 26.51 -13.17 21.96
N SER A 147 25.46 -12.77 22.66
CA SER A 147 24.93 -13.45 23.85
C SER A 147 24.02 -14.63 23.56
N PHE A 148 23.60 -14.84 22.30
CA PHE A 148 22.74 -15.96 21.89
C PHE A 148 23.09 -16.43 20.47
N CYS A 149 22.79 -17.69 20.18
CA CYS A 149 22.96 -18.26 18.84
C CYS A 149 21.72 -17.98 17.99
N ASP A 150 21.90 -17.36 16.84
CA ASP A 150 20.84 -17.01 15.89
C ASP A 150 20.25 -18.23 15.15
N ASP A 151 20.99 -19.38 15.13
CA ASP A 151 20.54 -20.60 14.48
C ASP A 151 19.69 -21.50 15.39
N CYS A 152 20.09 -21.68 16.65
CA CYS A 152 19.42 -22.58 17.58
C CYS A 152 18.73 -21.85 18.76
N GLY A 153 18.89 -20.54 18.88
CA GLY A 153 18.25 -19.71 19.91
C GLY A 153 18.80 -19.85 21.32
N ILE A 154 19.91 -20.61 21.53
CA ILE A 154 20.50 -20.80 22.85
C ILE A 154 21.38 -19.62 23.24
N TYR A 155 21.26 -19.20 24.52
CA TYR A 155 22.18 -18.22 25.11
C TYR A 155 23.57 -18.80 25.26
N THR A 156 24.58 -18.09 24.75
CA THR A 156 25.99 -18.42 24.90
C THR A 156 26.61 -17.46 25.94
N GLU A 157 26.97 -17.96 27.10
CA GLU A 157 27.57 -17.14 28.15
C GLU A 157 28.89 -16.51 27.67
N VAL A 158 29.03 -15.23 27.97
CA VAL A 158 30.25 -14.46 27.74
C VAL A 158 31.18 -14.77 28.89
N SER A 159 32.23 -15.61 28.68
CA SER A 159 33.32 -15.79 29.63
C SER A 159 34.40 -14.75 29.39
#